data_229760ae8e07a0efed32d5c04eddd4ec
#
_entry.id   229760ae8e07a0efed32d5c04eddd4ec
#
_cell.length_a   1.000
_cell.length_b   1.000
_cell.length_c   1.000
_cell.angle_alpha   90.00
_cell.angle_beta   90.00
_cell.angle_gamma   90.00
#
_symmetry.space_group_name_H-M   'P 1'
#
loop_
_entity.id
_entity.type
_entity.pdbx_description
1 polymer ?
#
loop_
_entity_poly.entity_id
_entity_poly.type
_entity_poly.pdbx_seq_one_letter_code
_entity_poly.pdbx_strand_id
1 'polypeptide(L)'
;ISGENLEEVPILAAPACEGYRNKAQYPVARKNGKAYAGFFKEGTHEVVQMDRCRILPEETDRVKSIVIDYVNKYNVPVYDESTHRGLLRHIYVRRGAVSGQILVCLVVNGDGLPKLPALIEALKAVPGFTTLVLSVNTKKGNAVLGDKFVTLYGPGYIEDTLCGLNFRLSARSFYQVNHAQAQRLYETAIAMAGITKKDLVL
;
A
#
# COMPACT_ATOMS: atom_id res chain seq x y z
N ILE A 1 -5.23 -36.09 4.64
CA ILE A 1 -6.39 -35.40 4.06
C ILE A 1 -7.58 -36.22 4.45
N SER A 2 -8.56 -35.66 5.15
CA SER A 2 -9.59 -36.30 5.96
C SER A 2 -10.63 -37.13 5.19
N GLY A 3 -10.64 -37.13 3.88
CA GLY A 3 -11.69 -37.82 3.07
C GLY A 3 -13.08 -37.20 3.22
N GLU A 4 -13.22 -36.03 3.85
CA GLU A 4 -14.49 -35.33 3.96
C GLU A 4 -14.90 -34.74 2.60
N ASN A 5 -16.20 -34.84 2.29
CA ASN A 5 -16.75 -34.26 1.08
C ASN A 5 -16.82 -32.74 1.20
N LEU A 6 -15.90 -32.04 0.55
CA LEU A 6 -15.82 -30.56 0.58
C LEU A 6 -16.85 -29.88 -0.32
N GLU A 7 -17.66 -30.63 -1.08
CA GLU A 7 -18.70 -30.06 -1.96
C GLU A 7 -19.80 -29.30 -1.20
N GLU A 8 -19.98 -29.59 0.08
CA GLU A 8 -20.99 -28.96 0.94
C GLU A 8 -20.49 -27.77 1.75
N VAL A 9 -19.21 -27.42 1.65
CA VAL A 9 -18.66 -26.29 2.39
C VAL A 9 -19.04 -24.97 1.71
N PRO A 10 -19.84 -24.11 2.36
CA PRO A 10 -20.27 -22.85 1.75
C PRO A 10 -19.12 -21.86 1.60
N ILE A 11 -19.05 -21.22 0.44
CA ILE A 11 -18.10 -20.15 0.17
C ILE A 11 -18.68 -18.82 0.66
N LEU A 12 -18.00 -18.16 1.60
CA LEU A 12 -18.35 -16.83 2.06
C LEU A 12 -17.71 -15.79 1.12
N ALA A 13 -18.46 -15.34 0.13
CA ALA A 13 -17.99 -14.36 -0.83
C ALA A 13 -17.66 -12.99 -0.17
N ALA A 14 -16.69 -12.27 -0.74
CA ALA A 14 -16.38 -10.90 -0.29
C ALA A 14 -17.58 -9.97 -0.54
N PRO A 15 -17.84 -8.98 0.36
CA PRO A 15 -18.97 -8.05 0.21
C PRO A 15 -18.86 -7.16 -1.04
N ALA A 16 -17.63 -6.91 -1.50
CA ALA A 16 -17.37 -6.07 -2.68
C ALA A 16 -16.24 -6.66 -3.52
N CYS A 17 -16.39 -6.54 -4.85
CA CYS A 17 -15.38 -6.94 -5.83
C CYS A 17 -14.48 -5.78 -6.26
N GLU A 18 -14.83 -4.52 -5.94
CA GLU A 18 -14.11 -3.31 -6.31
C GLU A 18 -13.79 -2.46 -5.08
N GLY A 19 -12.72 -1.66 -5.17
CA GLY A 19 -12.32 -0.74 -4.12
C GLY A 19 -11.94 -1.36 -2.77
N TYR A 20 -11.85 -2.68 -2.69
CA TYR A 20 -11.65 -3.39 -1.41
C TYR A 20 -10.21 -3.41 -0.91
N ARG A 21 -9.24 -3.22 -1.81
CA ARG A 21 -7.83 -3.39 -1.49
C ARG A 21 -7.25 -2.13 -0.87
N ASN A 22 -6.93 -2.17 0.40
CA ASN A 22 -6.47 -1.02 1.18
C ASN A 22 -4.97 -0.70 1.05
N LYS A 23 -4.24 -1.41 0.17
CA LYS A 23 -2.80 -1.22 -0.03
C LYS A 23 -2.41 -1.34 -1.50
N ALA A 24 -1.66 -0.37 -2.00
CA ALA A 24 -1.05 -0.38 -3.31
C ALA A 24 0.46 -0.20 -3.24
N GLN A 25 1.18 -0.82 -4.17
CA GLN A 25 2.63 -0.65 -4.37
C GLN A 25 2.84 -0.48 -5.87
N TYR A 26 3.15 0.74 -6.28
CA TYR A 26 3.35 1.08 -7.67
C TYR A 26 4.84 1.23 -7.97
N PRO A 27 5.47 0.35 -8.75
CA PRO A 27 6.76 0.62 -9.34
C PRO A 27 6.67 1.87 -10.23
N VAL A 28 7.73 2.68 -10.20
CA VAL A 28 7.85 3.87 -11.04
C VAL A 28 8.87 3.59 -12.14
N ALA A 29 8.53 3.94 -13.36
CA ALA A 29 9.41 3.81 -14.52
C ALA A 29 9.43 5.10 -15.32
N ARG A 30 10.36 5.21 -16.29
CA ARG A 30 10.47 6.34 -17.22
C ARG A 30 10.53 5.85 -18.66
N LYS A 31 9.70 6.44 -19.52
CA LYS A 31 9.72 6.16 -20.96
C LYS A 31 9.60 7.48 -21.72
N ASN A 32 10.41 7.66 -22.74
CA ASN A 32 10.44 8.88 -23.58
C ASN A 32 10.53 10.18 -22.73
N GLY A 33 11.36 10.18 -21.69
CA GLY A 33 11.57 11.33 -20.81
C GLY A 33 10.48 11.54 -19.74
N LYS A 34 9.34 10.84 -19.79
CA LYS A 34 8.24 10.97 -18.84
C LYS A 34 8.22 9.81 -17.84
N ALA A 35 8.11 10.14 -16.55
CA ALA A 35 7.86 9.16 -15.51
C ALA A 35 6.39 8.74 -15.52
N TYR A 36 6.16 7.47 -15.23
CA TYR A 36 4.85 6.86 -15.04
C TYR A 36 4.91 5.78 -13.96
N ALA A 37 3.76 5.34 -13.47
CA ALA A 37 3.66 4.26 -12.50
C ALA A 37 2.52 3.31 -12.87
N GLY A 38 2.61 2.08 -12.38
CA GLY A 38 1.62 1.05 -12.67
C GLY A 38 1.92 -0.22 -11.89
N PHE A 39 1.77 -1.36 -12.55
CA PHE A 39 2.13 -2.67 -11.98
C PHE A 39 3.09 -3.42 -12.91
N PHE A 40 3.84 -4.34 -12.35
CA PHE A 40 4.67 -5.20 -13.17
C PHE A 40 3.81 -6.16 -14.00
N LYS A 41 4.18 -6.31 -15.26
CA LYS A 41 3.67 -7.39 -16.10
C LYS A 41 4.09 -8.72 -15.46
N GLU A 42 3.19 -9.68 -15.45
CA GLU A 42 3.40 -10.99 -14.85
C GLU A 42 4.72 -11.64 -15.32
N GLY A 43 5.50 -12.14 -14.36
CA GLY A 43 6.80 -12.78 -14.62
C GLY A 43 7.91 -11.84 -15.08
N THR A 44 7.71 -10.51 -15.06
CA THR A 44 8.69 -9.53 -15.53
C THR A 44 8.84 -8.34 -14.57
N HIS A 45 9.85 -7.49 -14.84
CA HIS A 45 10.00 -6.17 -14.21
C HIS A 45 9.56 -5.02 -15.15
N GLU A 46 8.86 -5.34 -16.23
CA GLU A 46 8.26 -4.34 -17.11
C GLU A 46 7.06 -3.68 -16.42
N VAL A 47 7.10 -2.36 -16.25
CA VAL A 47 5.99 -1.61 -15.66
C VAL A 47 4.94 -1.33 -16.72
N VAL A 48 3.73 -1.83 -16.52
CA VAL A 48 2.57 -1.49 -17.32
C VAL A 48 1.89 -0.29 -16.68
N GLN A 49 1.82 0.81 -17.44
CA GLN A 49 1.12 2.01 -16.99
C GLN A 49 -0.34 1.70 -16.71
N MET A 50 -0.84 2.18 -15.59
CA MET A 50 -2.25 2.01 -15.22
C MET A 50 -2.80 3.32 -14.64
N ASP A 51 -3.82 3.85 -15.28
CA ASP A 51 -4.45 5.10 -14.82
C ASP A 51 -5.37 4.82 -13.62
N ARG A 52 -6.15 3.75 -13.67
CA ARG A 52 -7.07 3.34 -12.61
C ARG A 52 -7.01 1.82 -12.36
N CYS A 53 -7.01 1.44 -11.09
CA CYS A 53 -7.14 0.05 -10.67
C CYS A 53 -8.49 -0.17 -9.97
N ARG A 54 -9.39 -0.98 -10.53
CA ARG A 54 -10.76 -1.17 -10.02
C ARG A 54 -10.81 -1.74 -8.61
N ILE A 55 -9.82 -2.54 -8.21
CA ILE A 55 -9.78 -3.14 -6.87
C ILE A 55 -9.25 -2.18 -5.79
N LEU A 56 -8.68 -1.03 -6.18
CA LEU A 56 -8.15 -0.02 -5.27
C LEU A 56 -9.15 1.14 -5.08
N PRO A 57 -9.18 1.77 -3.91
CA PRO A 57 -9.87 3.04 -3.70
C PRO A 57 -9.33 4.14 -4.62
N GLU A 58 -10.18 5.04 -5.06
CA GLU A 58 -9.81 6.11 -6.00
C GLU A 58 -8.72 7.03 -5.45
N GLU A 59 -8.69 7.26 -4.15
CA GLU A 59 -7.68 8.08 -3.49
C GLU A 59 -6.26 7.55 -3.69
N THR A 60 -6.07 6.23 -3.83
CA THR A 60 -4.75 5.63 -4.09
C THR A 60 -4.24 5.99 -5.48
N ASP A 61 -5.11 5.99 -6.49
CA ASP A 61 -4.75 6.42 -7.85
C ASP A 61 -4.50 7.93 -7.91
N ARG A 62 -5.26 8.72 -7.15
CA ARG A 62 -5.03 10.17 -7.01
C ARG A 62 -3.67 10.47 -6.39
N VAL A 63 -3.28 9.77 -5.33
CA VAL A 63 -1.93 9.87 -4.74
C VAL A 63 -0.87 9.53 -5.78
N LYS A 64 -1.03 8.42 -6.51
CA LYS A 64 -0.10 8.00 -7.58
C LYS A 64 0.07 9.12 -8.61
N SER A 65 -1.01 9.70 -9.10
CA SER A 65 -0.97 10.77 -10.11
C SER A 65 -0.24 12.01 -9.58
N ILE A 66 -0.54 12.46 -8.36
CA ILE A 66 0.14 13.61 -7.73
C ILE A 66 1.65 13.38 -7.62
N VAL A 67 2.07 12.18 -7.21
CA VAL A 67 3.50 11.85 -7.10
C VAL A 67 4.16 11.82 -8.47
N ILE A 68 3.52 11.26 -9.49
CA ILE A 68 4.06 11.23 -10.86
C ILE A 68 4.15 12.64 -11.45
N ASP A 69 3.16 13.50 -11.24
CA ASP A 69 3.21 14.90 -11.66
C ASP A 69 4.36 15.66 -10.99
N TYR A 70 4.56 15.45 -9.68
CA TYR A 70 5.70 15.99 -8.97
C TYR A 70 7.03 15.48 -9.54
N VAL A 71 7.16 14.17 -9.81
CA VAL A 71 8.37 13.57 -10.40
C VAL A 71 8.69 14.19 -11.76
N ASN A 72 7.69 14.36 -12.59
CA ASN A 72 7.85 14.97 -13.91
C ASN A 72 8.16 16.47 -13.83
N LYS A 73 7.44 17.21 -12.99
CA LYS A 73 7.62 18.66 -12.82
C LYS A 73 9.02 19.05 -12.32
N TYR A 74 9.56 18.28 -11.38
CA TYR A 74 10.85 18.58 -10.74
C TYR A 74 11.99 17.70 -11.25
N ASN A 75 11.77 16.93 -12.33
CA ASN A 75 12.75 16.02 -12.92
C ASN A 75 13.40 15.09 -11.90
N VAL A 76 12.62 14.56 -10.95
CA VAL A 76 13.13 13.61 -9.95
C VAL A 76 13.65 12.36 -10.67
N PRO A 77 14.91 11.94 -10.44
CA PRO A 77 15.43 10.74 -11.08
C PRO A 77 14.64 9.50 -10.70
N VAL A 78 14.14 8.77 -11.69
CA VAL A 78 13.49 7.46 -11.47
C VAL A 78 14.55 6.38 -11.42
N TYR A 79 14.42 5.45 -10.48
CA TYR A 79 15.35 4.34 -10.33
C TYR A 79 15.22 3.36 -11.50
N ASP A 80 16.35 2.98 -12.04
CA ASP A 80 16.49 1.98 -13.09
C ASP A 80 17.16 0.74 -12.52
N GLU A 81 16.46 -0.38 -12.55
CA GLU A 81 16.94 -1.65 -11.99
C GLU A 81 18.13 -2.24 -12.76
N SER A 82 18.28 -1.94 -14.04
CA SER A 82 19.36 -2.46 -14.87
C SER A 82 20.69 -1.77 -14.56
N THR A 83 20.65 -0.46 -14.29
CA THR A 83 21.84 0.35 -13.97
C THR A 83 22.04 0.58 -12.48
N HIS A 84 21.03 0.29 -11.67
CA HIS A 84 20.95 0.60 -10.23
C HIS A 84 21.16 2.09 -9.92
N ARG A 85 20.75 2.98 -10.82
CA ARG A 85 20.84 4.43 -10.70
C ARG A 85 19.45 5.06 -10.65
N GLY A 86 19.39 6.28 -10.13
CA GLY A 86 18.15 7.01 -9.95
C GLY A 86 17.69 6.99 -8.49
N LEU A 87 16.61 7.70 -8.20
CA LEU A 87 16.16 7.98 -6.83
C LEU A 87 14.85 7.27 -6.50
N LEU A 88 13.73 7.63 -7.15
CA LEU A 88 12.41 7.10 -6.80
C LEU A 88 12.20 5.72 -7.42
N ARG A 89 11.94 4.72 -6.55
CA ARG A 89 11.71 3.32 -6.94
C ARG A 89 10.21 2.97 -6.98
N HIS A 90 9.50 3.21 -5.86
CA HIS A 90 8.09 2.83 -5.73
C HIS A 90 7.29 3.91 -4.99
N ILE A 91 6.00 3.94 -5.30
CA ILE A 91 4.98 4.66 -4.54
C ILE A 91 4.16 3.61 -3.79
N TYR A 92 4.24 3.63 -2.47
CA TYR A 92 3.45 2.77 -1.60
C TYR A 92 2.34 3.60 -0.98
N VAL A 93 1.11 3.14 -1.08
CA VAL A 93 -0.06 3.80 -0.48
C VAL A 93 -0.81 2.80 0.38
N ARG A 94 -1.15 3.21 1.58
CA ARG A 94 -2.04 2.46 2.47
C ARG A 94 -3.18 3.36 2.91
N ARG A 95 -4.41 2.84 2.86
CA ARG A 95 -5.61 3.53 3.33
C ARG A 95 -6.28 2.72 4.44
N GLY A 96 -6.64 3.36 5.55
CA GLY A 96 -7.51 2.78 6.56
C GLY A 96 -8.90 2.57 5.97
N ALA A 97 -9.45 1.37 6.09
CA ALA A 97 -10.75 1.05 5.51
C ALA A 97 -11.90 1.74 6.25
N VAL A 98 -11.80 1.84 7.58
CA VAL A 98 -12.79 2.48 8.45
C VAL A 98 -12.44 3.95 8.65
N SER A 99 -11.19 4.27 8.97
CA SER A 99 -10.76 5.63 9.29
C SER A 99 -10.66 6.54 8.06
N GLY A 100 -10.45 5.99 6.87
CA GLY A 100 -10.15 6.74 5.66
C GLY A 100 -8.77 7.41 5.65
N GLN A 101 -7.96 7.26 6.69
CA GLN A 101 -6.62 7.82 6.77
C GLN A 101 -5.69 7.22 5.71
N ILE A 102 -4.80 8.04 5.14
CA ILE A 102 -3.89 7.63 4.08
C ILE A 102 -2.44 7.85 4.51
N LEU A 103 -1.67 6.77 4.44
CA LEU A 103 -0.22 6.77 4.52
C LEU A 103 0.36 6.64 3.12
N VAL A 104 1.20 7.59 2.75
CA VAL A 104 2.03 7.52 1.54
C VAL A 104 3.46 7.20 1.97
N CYS A 105 4.07 6.18 1.37
CA CYS A 105 5.48 5.88 1.57
C CYS A 105 6.20 5.87 0.23
N LEU A 106 7.19 6.75 0.07
CA LEU A 106 8.00 6.79 -1.12
C LEU A 106 9.27 5.99 -0.90
N VAL A 107 9.50 5.00 -1.75
CA VAL A 107 10.68 4.15 -1.69
C VAL A 107 11.76 4.73 -2.58
N VAL A 108 12.90 5.04 -2.01
CA VAL A 108 14.00 5.73 -2.69
C VAL A 108 15.33 5.02 -2.55
N ASN A 109 16.16 5.19 -3.58
CA ASN A 109 17.58 4.81 -3.57
C ASN A 109 18.42 6.05 -3.21
N GLY A 110 18.27 6.56 -1.97
CA GLY A 110 18.94 7.77 -1.50
C GLY A 110 18.30 8.31 -0.23
N ASP A 111 18.76 9.45 0.26
CA ASP A 111 18.41 9.95 1.59
C ASP A 111 17.32 11.03 1.62
N GLY A 112 16.76 11.44 0.48
CA GLY A 112 15.75 12.50 0.47
C GLY A 112 15.13 12.74 -0.91
N LEU A 113 14.21 13.69 -0.96
CA LEU A 113 13.48 14.09 -2.16
C LEU A 113 13.64 15.61 -2.38
N PRO A 114 13.92 16.07 -3.62
CA PRO A 114 14.00 17.49 -3.92
C PRO A 114 12.62 18.15 -3.81
N LYS A 115 12.56 19.43 -3.42
CA LYS A 115 11.29 20.19 -3.37
C LYS A 115 10.17 19.52 -2.55
N LEU A 116 10.53 18.81 -1.49
CA LEU A 116 9.61 18.08 -0.61
C LEU A 116 8.40 18.91 -0.13
N PRO A 117 8.51 20.20 0.25
CA PRO A 117 7.34 20.98 0.63
C PRO A 117 6.26 21.04 -0.45
N ALA A 118 6.63 21.14 -1.72
CA ALA A 118 5.68 21.19 -2.83
C ALA A 118 4.91 19.86 -2.99
N LEU A 119 5.57 18.74 -2.75
CA LEU A 119 4.90 17.42 -2.75
C LEU A 119 3.91 17.29 -1.59
N ILE A 120 4.31 17.70 -0.39
CA ILE A 120 3.44 17.65 0.80
C ILE A 120 2.19 18.50 0.57
N GLU A 121 2.32 19.72 0.06
CA GLU A 121 1.16 20.58 -0.22
C GLU A 121 0.24 19.96 -1.28
N ALA A 122 0.78 19.35 -2.31
CA ALA A 122 -0.03 18.66 -3.32
C ALA A 122 -0.78 17.44 -2.73
N LEU A 123 -0.13 16.67 -1.85
CA LEU A 123 -0.75 15.51 -1.20
C LEU A 123 -1.85 15.90 -0.19
N LYS A 124 -1.77 17.07 0.45
CA LYS A 124 -2.82 17.59 1.35
C LYS A 124 -4.17 17.78 0.64
N ALA A 125 -4.18 17.90 -0.69
CA ALA A 125 -5.42 17.96 -1.47
C ALA A 125 -6.14 16.60 -1.59
N VAL A 126 -5.53 15.50 -1.12
CA VAL A 126 -6.16 14.17 -1.10
C VAL A 126 -6.93 14.00 0.21
N PRO A 127 -8.25 13.77 0.18
CA PRO A 127 -9.01 13.49 1.38
C PRO A 127 -8.43 12.30 2.15
N GLY A 128 -8.25 12.47 3.46
CA GLY A 128 -7.68 11.43 4.33
C GLY A 128 -6.14 11.37 4.34
N PHE A 129 -5.43 12.18 3.57
CA PHE A 129 -3.96 12.20 3.64
C PHE A 129 -3.47 12.57 5.05
N THR A 130 -2.81 11.62 5.70
CA THR A 130 -2.42 11.72 7.11
C THR A 130 -0.92 11.82 7.28
N THR A 131 -0.13 11.05 6.52
CA THR A 131 1.32 10.98 6.72
C THR A 131 2.08 10.65 5.43
N LEU A 132 3.28 11.21 5.33
CA LEU A 132 4.27 10.89 4.29
C LEU A 132 5.51 10.32 4.95
N VAL A 133 5.94 9.17 4.49
CA VAL A 133 7.13 8.45 4.96
C VAL A 133 8.07 8.19 3.80
N LEU A 134 9.36 8.24 4.05
CA LEU A 134 10.40 7.80 3.14
C LEU A 134 10.90 6.43 3.57
N SER A 135 10.98 5.47 2.65
CA SER A 135 11.66 4.21 2.85
C SER A 135 12.94 4.19 2.01
N VAL A 136 14.10 4.16 2.67
CA VAL A 136 15.39 4.13 2.00
C VAL A 136 15.73 2.68 1.65
N ASN A 137 15.75 2.37 0.36
CA ASN A 137 16.11 1.07 -0.17
C ASN A 137 17.21 1.20 -1.23
N THR A 138 18.45 1.05 -0.79
CA THR A 138 19.65 1.08 -1.66
C THR A 138 20.11 -0.32 -2.10
N LYS A 139 19.42 -1.37 -1.62
CA LYS A 139 19.78 -2.75 -1.93
C LYS A 139 19.31 -3.14 -3.33
N LYS A 140 20.09 -3.98 -3.98
CA LYS A 140 19.70 -4.69 -5.19
C LYS A 140 18.82 -5.87 -4.81
N GLY A 141 17.73 -6.10 -5.51
CA GLY A 141 16.81 -7.22 -5.27
C GLY A 141 15.35 -6.81 -5.22
N ASN A 142 14.48 -7.80 -4.99
CA ASN A 142 13.03 -7.69 -5.14
C ASN A 142 12.30 -7.08 -3.94
N ALA A 143 13.00 -6.81 -2.82
CA ALA A 143 12.39 -6.18 -1.67
C ALA A 143 11.97 -4.74 -2.00
N VAL A 144 10.69 -4.44 -1.88
CA VAL A 144 10.16 -3.09 -2.15
C VAL A 144 10.61 -2.13 -1.06
N LEU A 145 10.31 -2.42 0.20
CA LEU A 145 10.67 -1.56 1.32
C LEU A 145 12.11 -1.77 1.77
N GLY A 146 12.77 -0.69 2.13
CA GLY A 146 14.11 -0.72 2.72
C GLY A 146 14.09 -0.88 4.25
N ASP A 147 15.26 -0.76 4.85
CA ASP A 147 15.44 -0.95 6.30
C ASP A 147 15.27 0.37 7.09
N LYS A 148 15.61 1.49 6.49
CA LYS A 148 15.52 2.84 7.11
C LYS A 148 14.24 3.53 6.69
N PHE A 149 13.51 4.06 7.68
CA PHE A 149 12.30 4.84 7.48
C PHE A 149 12.46 6.22 8.10
N VAL A 150 11.99 7.24 7.38
CA VAL A 150 12.02 8.64 7.84
C VAL A 150 10.62 9.22 7.65
N THR A 151 10.02 9.71 8.73
CA THR A 151 8.75 10.44 8.64
C THR A 151 9.03 11.86 8.13
N LEU A 152 8.40 12.19 7.01
CA LEU A 152 8.54 13.49 6.34
C LEU A 152 7.38 14.44 6.68
N TYR A 153 6.21 13.88 6.98
CA TYR A 153 5.03 14.63 7.38
C TYR A 153 4.08 13.72 8.20
N GLY A 154 3.39 14.30 9.18
CA GLY A 154 2.43 13.60 10.02
C GLY A 154 3.08 12.63 11.03
N PRO A 155 2.30 11.69 11.58
CA PRO A 155 2.77 10.84 12.69
C PRO A 155 3.64 9.65 12.25
N GLY A 156 3.75 9.31 10.96
CA GLY A 156 4.47 8.15 10.44
C GLY A 156 3.64 6.86 10.41
N TYR A 157 2.38 6.91 10.82
CA TYR A 157 1.42 5.82 10.80
C TYR A 157 0.01 6.33 10.52
N ILE A 158 -0.91 5.42 10.24
CA ILE A 158 -2.35 5.65 10.24
C ILE A 158 -3.01 4.75 11.28
N GLU A 159 -4.21 5.10 11.69
CA GLU A 159 -5.04 4.26 12.54
C GLU A 159 -6.18 3.66 11.73
N ASP A 160 -6.57 2.45 12.08
CA ASP A 160 -7.74 1.78 11.50
C ASP A 160 -8.35 0.82 12.51
N THR A 161 -9.60 0.41 12.30
CA THR A 161 -10.33 -0.48 13.20
C THR A 161 -10.67 -1.78 12.48
N LEU A 162 -10.43 -2.93 13.13
CA LEU A 162 -10.81 -4.26 12.66
C LEU A 162 -11.37 -5.09 13.82
N CYS A 163 -12.54 -5.68 13.65
CA CYS A 163 -13.24 -6.43 14.68
C CYS A 163 -13.37 -5.66 16.03
N GLY A 164 -13.62 -4.35 15.96
CA GLY A 164 -13.74 -3.48 17.14
C GLY A 164 -12.42 -3.09 17.81
N LEU A 165 -11.27 -3.56 17.33
CA LEU A 165 -9.95 -3.23 17.85
C LEU A 165 -9.28 -2.16 16.99
N ASN A 166 -8.62 -1.20 17.64
CA ASN A 166 -7.88 -0.13 16.95
C ASN A 166 -6.43 -0.53 16.75
N PHE A 167 -5.94 -0.34 15.53
CA PHE A 167 -4.59 -0.65 15.10
C PHE A 167 -3.86 0.58 14.60
N ARG A 168 -2.58 0.72 14.95
CA ARG A 168 -1.65 1.65 14.33
C ARG A 168 -0.86 0.94 13.24
N LEU A 169 -0.95 1.45 12.02
CA LEU A 169 -0.41 0.83 10.83
C LEU A 169 0.70 1.71 10.24
N SER A 170 1.93 1.26 10.36
CA SER A 170 3.08 1.86 9.66
C SER A 170 3.20 1.31 8.23
N ALA A 171 4.15 1.81 7.45
CA ALA A 171 4.45 1.24 6.12
C ALA A 171 4.89 -0.23 6.19
N ARG A 172 5.52 -0.67 7.30
CA ARG A 172 6.01 -2.05 7.51
C ARG A 172 4.97 -3.01 8.07
N SER A 173 3.90 -2.50 8.71
CA SER A 173 2.93 -3.35 9.38
C SER A 173 2.26 -4.30 8.39
N PHE A 174 2.12 -5.56 8.77
CA PHE A 174 1.20 -6.46 8.07
C PHE A 174 -0.24 -6.05 8.42
N TYR A 175 -1.10 -6.04 7.44
CA TYR A 175 -2.54 -5.82 7.60
C TYR A 175 -3.25 -6.40 6.38
N GLN A 176 -4.34 -7.12 6.61
CA GLN A 176 -5.10 -7.77 5.54
C GLN A 176 -5.61 -6.74 4.53
N VAL A 177 -5.33 -6.99 3.24
CA VAL A 177 -5.62 -6.01 2.18
C VAL A 177 -7.10 -5.91 1.83
N ASN A 178 -7.88 -6.95 2.07
CA ASN A 178 -9.35 -6.94 1.99
C ASN A 178 -9.91 -6.90 3.42
N HIS A 179 -10.10 -5.70 3.93
CA HIS A 179 -10.54 -5.46 5.29
C HIS A 179 -11.88 -6.13 5.62
N ALA A 180 -12.89 -5.93 4.75
CA ALA A 180 -14.23 -6.46 4.98
C ALA A 180 -14.24 -8.00 5.00
N GLN A 181 -13.48 -8.63 4.12
CA GLN A 181 -13.37 -10.09 4.10
C GLN A 181 -12.54 -10.61 5.29
N ALA A 182 -11.51 -9.88 5.71
CA ALA A 182 -10.74 -10.22 6.90
C ALA A 182 -11.61 -10.19 8.17
N GLN A 183 -12.45 -9.16 8.31
CA GLN A 183 -13.38 -9.06 9.43
C GLN A 183 -14.32 -10.28 9.46
N ARG A 184 -14.95 -10.61 8.34
CA ARG A 184 -15.82 -11.80 8.24
C ARG A 184 -15.08 -13.09 8.58
N LEU A 185 -13.84 -13.25 8.09
CA LEU A 185 -13.01 -14.41 8.39
C LEU A 185 -12.76 -14.55 9.90
N TYR A 186 -12.34 -13.47 10.55
CA TYR A 186 -12.05 -13.50 11.98
C TYR A 186 -13.31 -13.71 12.83
N GLU A 187 -14.40 -13.02 12.51
CA GLU A 187 -15.67 -13.19 13.21
C GLU A 187 -16.20 -14.62 13.08
N THR A 188 -16.11 -15.20 11.88
CA THR A 188 -16.49 -16.60 11.64
C THR A 188 -15.61 -17.57 12.42
N ALA A 189 -14.29 -17.39 12.38
CA ALA A 189 -13.35 -18.24 13.12
C ALA A 189 -13.59 -18.19 14.64
N ILE A 190 -13.82 -17.00 15.19
CA ILE A 190 -14.13 -16.80 16.62
C ILE A 190 -15.46 -17.48 16.99
N ALA A 191 -16.49 -17.33 16.14
CA ALA A 191 -17.77 -17.98 16.38
C ALA A 191 -17.66 -19.51 16.34
N MET A 192 -16.92 -20.06 15.38
CA MET A 192 -16.70 -21.52 15.28
C MET A 192 -15.85 -22.07 16.41
N ALA A 193 -14.92 -21.28 16.96
CA ALA A 193 -14.10 -21.71 18.10
C ALA A 193 -14.90 -21.85 19.41
N GLY A 194 -16.07 -21.22 19.53
CA GLY A 194 -16.93 -21.32 20.71
C GLY A 194 -16.28 -20.86 22.01
N ILE A 195 -15.34 -19.89 21.92
CA ILE A 195 -14.53 -19.42 23.06
C ILE A 195 -15.41 -18.86 24.17
N THR A 196 -15.19 -19.31 25.39
CA THR A 196 -15.87 -18.88 26.61
C THR A 196 -14.92 -18.13 27.54
N LYS A 197 -15.45 -17.48 28.58
CA LYS A 197 -14.65 -16.82 29.63
C LYS A 197 -13.73 -17.76 30.41
N LYS A 198 -13.92 -19.09 30.28
CA LYS A 198 -13.13 -20.11 30.98
C LYS A 198 -11.94 -20.60 30.16
N ASP A 199 -11.88 -20.24 28.87
CA ASP A 199 -10.86 -20.72 27.94
C ASP A 199 -9.64 -19.81 27.99
N LEU A 200 -8.46 -20.41 27.96
CA LEU A 200 -7.20 -19.75 27.75
C LEU A 200 -6.87 -19.83 26.25
N VAL A 201 -6.79 -18.69 25.60
CA VAL A 201 -6.43 -18.58 24.19
C VAL A 201 -4.98 -18.08 24.10
N LEU A 202 -4.12 -18.83 23.42
CA LEU A 202 -2.70 -18.54 23.22
C LEU A 202 -2.44 -18.16 21.76
#